data_a72edd7016cb3ecfc160d602e1cf4b26
#
_entry.id   a72edd7016cb3ecfc160d602e1cf4b26
#
_cell.length_a   1.000
_cell.length_b   1.000
_cell.length_c   1.000
_cell.angle_alpha   90.00
_cell.angle_beta   90.00
_cell.angle_gamma   90.00
#
_symmetry.space_group_name_H-M   'P 1'
#
loop_
_entity.id
_entity.type
_entity.pdbx_description
1 polymer ?
#
loop_
_entity_poly.entity_id
_entity_poly.type
_entity_poly.pdbx_seq_one_letter_code
_entity_poly.pdbx_strand_id
1 'polypeptide(L)'
;MRYTIFILSLLFPFLSIVAQPKHEVRAAWVTAVYGLDWPRTRATTPQTIRKQKEELIDILDKLKAANFNTVLFQTRTRGDVLYPSAIEPFNSILTGKPGGNPGYDPLAFAVEE
;
A
#
# COMPACT_ATOMS: atom_id res chain seq x y z
N MET A 1 19.57 -47.93 -33.08
CA MET A 1 19.44 -47.79 -31.63
C MET A 1 20.15 -46.56 -31.05
N ARG A 2 21.25 -46.06 -31.55
CA ARG A 2 21.97 -44.90 -31.00
C ARG A 2 21.28 -43.54 -31.25
N TYR A 3 20.43 -43.42 -32.24
CA TYR A 3 19.74 -42.13 -32.59
C TYR A 3 18.39 -41.95 -31.86
N THR A 4 17.76 -43.02 -31.42
CA THR A 4 16.47 -42.96 -30.69
C THR A 4 16.63 -42.36 -29.29
N ILE A 5 17.78 -42.55 -28.65
CA ILE A 5 18.09 -42.01 -27.32
C ILE A 5 18.33 -40.49 -27.41
N PHE A 6 18.89 -39.97 -28.49
CA PHE A 6 19.14 -38.55 -28.70
C PHE A 6 17.85 -37.72 -28.86
N ILE A 7 16.85 -38.29 -29.53
CA ILE A 7 15.54 -37.64 -29.76
C ILE A 7 14.75 -37.56 -28.44
N LEU A 8 14.82 -38.59 -27.61
CA LEU A 8 14.16 -38.58 -26.30
C LEU A 8 14.75 -37.58 -25.30
N SER A 9 16.06 -37.30 -25.41
CA SER A 9 16.76 -36.31 -24.60
C SER A 9 16.40 -34.86 -24.96
N LEU A 10 15.98 -34.59 -26.18
CA LEU A 10 15.60 -33.25 -26.63
C LEU A 10 14.15 -32.84 -26.20
N LEU A 11 13.32 -33.80 -25.82
CA LEU A 11 11.94 -33.58 -25.38
C LEU A 11 11.81 -33.28 -23.89
N PHE A 12 12.86 -33.51 -23.10
CA PHE A 12 12.83 -33.34 -21.64
C PHE A 12 12.94 -31.89 -21.12
N PRO A 13 13.58 -30.90 -21.79
CA PRO A 13 13.64 -29.55 -21.27
C PRO A 13 12.34 -28.72 -21.37
N PHE A 14 11.30 -29.22 -22.04
CA PHE A 14 10.04 -28.50 -22.20
C PHE A 14 9.01 -28.74 -21.08
N LEU A 15 9.30 -29.59 -20.12
CA LEU A 15 8.36 -29.93 -19.03
C LEU A 15 8.51 -29.10 -17.74
N SER A 16 9.38 -28.09 -17.75
CA SER A 16 9.63 -27.27 -16.55
C SER A 16 9.05 -25.85 -16.65
N ILE A 17 7.97 -25.65 -17.38
CA ILE A 17 7.19 -24.42 -17.25
C ILE A 17 6.27 -24.60 -16.03
N VAL A 18 6.83 -24.43 -14.85
CA VAL A 18 6.04 -24.19 -13.65
C VAL A 18 5.37 -22.84 -13.86
N ALA A 19 4.09 -22.87 -14.21
CA ALA A 19 3.29 -21.67 -14.28
C ALA A 19 3.37 -20.96 -12.92
N GLN A 20 3.81 -19.71 -12.91
CA GLN A 20 3.77 -18.88 -11.70
C GLN A 20 2.35 -18.89 -11.14
N PRO A 21 2.17 -18.86 -9.82
CA PRO A 21 0.85 -18.86 -9.22
C PRO A 21 0.05 -17.69 -9.79
N LYS A 22 -1.14 -17.98 -10.29
CA LYS A 22 -2.03 -17.07 -11.00
C LYS A 22 -2.50 -15.88 -10.14
N HIS A 23 -2.26 -15.97 -8.83
CA HIS A 23 -2.65 -14.98 -7.80
C HIS A 23 -1.49 -14.75 -6.81
N GLU A 24 -0.46 -14.09 -7.28
CA GLU A 24 0.62 -13.65 -6.40
C GLU A 24 0.22 -12.35 -5.69
N VAL A 25 0.38 -12.31 -4.36
CA VAL A 25 0.23 -11.08 -3.58
C VAL A 25 1.61 -10.38 -3.50
N ARG A 26 1.71 -9.20 -4.10
CA ARG A 26 2.85 -8.30 -3.97
C ARG A 26 2.41 -7.12 -3.13
N ALA A 27 2.63 -7.22 -1.82
CA ALA A 27 2.14 -6.26 -0.85
C ALA A 27 3.24 -5.32 -0.37
N ALA A 28 2.89 -4.06 -0.12
CA ALA A 28 3.72 -3.10 0.58
C ALA A 28 3.01 -2.62 1.85
N TRP A 29 3.78 -2.44 2.91
CA TRP A 29 3.29 -1.82 4.14
C TRP A 29 3.50 -0.31 4.05
N VAL A 30 2.43 0.47 4.25
CA VAL A 30 2.49 1.94 4.36
C VAL A 30 2.22 2.32 5.82
N THR A 31 3.24 2.81 6.50
CA THR A 31 3.15 3.14 7.93
C THR A 31 2.80 4.60 8.18
N ALA A 32 1.92 4.83 9.15
CA ALA A 32 1.57 6.17 9.64
C ALA A 32 2.31 6.55 10.93
N VAL A 33 2.93 5.57 11.61
CA VAL A 33 3.62 5.85 12.87
C VAL A 33 4.74 6.86 12.65
N TYR A 34 4.74 7.93 13.45
CA TYR A 34 5.68 9.06 13.34
C TYR A 34 5.75 9.74 11.95
N GLY A 35 4.80 9.45 11.05
CA GLY A 35 4.83 9.97 9.68
C GLY A 35 6.01 9.43 8.85
N LEU A 36 6.47 8.22 9.12
CA LEU A 36 7.61 7.63 8.41
C LEU A 36 7.37 7.55 6.91
N ASP A 37 6.22 7.01 6.50
CA ASP A 37 5.82 6.97 5.10
C ASP A 37 4.82 8.08 4.80
N TRP A 38 3.73 8.17 5.58
CA TRP A 38 2.64 9.10 5.41
C TRP A 38 1.90 9.38 6.73
N PRO A 39 1.35 10.60 6.97
CA PRO A 39 1.55 11.83 6.19
C PRO A 39 2.81 12.59 6.62
N ARG A 40 3.38 13.32 5.69
CA ARG A 40 4.48 14.27 5.97
C ARG A 40 3.96 15.68 6.21
N THR A 41 2.86 16.04 5.55
CA THR A 41 2.16 17.32 5.70
C THR A 41 1.01 17.19 6.67
N ARG A 42 0.87 18.17 7.60
CA ARG A 42 -0.27 18.22 8.54
C ARG A 42 -1.45 18.95 7.90
N ALA A 43 -2.62 18.31 7.92
CA ALA A 43 -3.87 18.84 7.37
C ALA A 43 -4.49 19.88 8.31
N THR A 44 -4.16 21.16 8.11
CA THR A 44 -4.65 22.27 8.94
C THR A 44 -5.33 23.36 8.12
N THR A 45 -5.15 23.37 6.81
CA THR A 45 -5.75 24.30 5.86
C THR A 45 -6.22 23.53 4.61
N PRO A 46 -7.11 24.09 3.77
CA PRO A 46 -7.51 23.44 2.52
C PRO A 46 -6.33 23.06 1.61
N GLN A 47 -5.28 23.90 1.59
CA GLN A 47 -4.07 23.64 0.81
C GLN A 47 -3.27 22.46 1.36
N THR A 48 -3.09 22.41 2.68
CA THR A 48 -2.35 21.30 3.33
C THR A 48 -3.14 20.00 3.32
N ILE A 49 -4.48 20.03 3.34
CA ILE A 49 -5.33 18.86 3.12
C ILE A 49 -5.09 18.27 1.72
N ARG A 50 -5.12 19.11 0.67
CA ARG A 50 -4.82 18.65 -0.69
C ARG A 50 -3.41 18.06 -0.77
N LYS A 51 -2.42 18.74 -0.24
CA LYS A 51 -1.03 18.25 -0.24
C LYS A 51 -0.89 16.92 0.48
N GLN A 52 -1.54 16.73 1.63
CA GLN A 52 -1.53 15.47 2.36
C GLN A 52 -2.15 14.33 1.53
N LYS A 53 -3.22 14.60 0.79
CA LYS A 53 -3.84 13.65 -0.14
C LYS A 53 -2.91 13.31 -1.31
N GLU A 54 -2.30 14.32 -1.93
CA GLU A 54 -1.34 14.16 -3.03
C GLU A 54 -0.13 13.30 -2.63
N GLU A 55 0.35 13.44 -1.39
CA GLU A 55 1.41 12.59 -0.85
C GLU A 55 1.01 11.10 -0.82
N LEU A 56 -0.23 10.78 -0.49
CA LEU A 56 -0.72 9.40 -0.49
C LEU A 56 -0.88 8.87 -1.91
N ILE A 57 -1.47 9.65 -2.81
CA ILE A 57 -1.57 9.31 -4.24
C ILE A 57 -0.20 8.99 -4.82
N ASP A 58 0.81 9.84 -4.57
CA ASP A 58 2.18 9.63 -5.06
C ASP A 58 2.79 8.31 -4.56
N ILE A 59 2.51 7.91 -3.31
CA ILE A 59 2.93 6.62 -2.77
C ILE A 59 2.22 5.47 -3.50
N LEU A 60 0.90 5.54 -3.65
CA LEU A 60 0.10 4.50 -4.29
C LEU A 60 0.49 4.33 -5.77
N ASP A 61 0.68 5.43 -6.49
CA ASP A 61 1.12 5.43 -7.89
C ASP A 61 2.51 4.80 -8.06
N LYS A 62 3.46 5.12 -7.17
CA LYS A 62 4.79 4.51 -7.17
C LYS A 62 4.74 3.01 -6.90
N LEU A 63 3.91 2.56 -5.96
CA LEU A 63 3.72 1.15 -5.67
C LEU A 63 3.09 0.43 -6.87
N LYS A 64 2.07 1.01 -7.48
CA LYS A 64 1.43 0.49 -8.69
C LYS A 64 2.43 0.39 -9.87
N ALA A 65 3.22 1.44 -10.10
CA ALA A 65 4.26 1.45 -11.12
C ALA A 65 5.36 0.39 -10.87
N ALA A 66 5.66 0.10 -9.60
CA ALA A 66 6.56 -0.98 -9.20
C ALA A 66 5.88 -2.37 -9.16
N ASN A 67 4.66 -2.47 -9.69
CA ASN A 67 3.91 -3.72 -9.85
C ASN A 67 3.42 -4.34 -8.52
N PHE A 68 3.29 -3.54 -7.46
CA PHE A 68 2.57 -3.97 -6.26
C PHE A 68 1.06 -4.01 -6.54
N ASN A 69 0.36 -4.96 -5.95
CA ASN A 69 -1.08 -5.15 -6.12
C ASN A 69 -1.87 -5.11 -4.80
N THR A 70 -1.18 -4.91 -3.70
CA THR A 70 -1.77 -4.88 -2.37
C THR A 70 -1.03 -3.87 -1.50
N VAL A 71 -1.78 -3.09 -0.73
CA VAL A 71 -1.23 -2.16 0.27
C VAL A 71 -1.78 -2.53 1.64
N LEU A 72 -0.88 -2.67 2.61
CA LEU A 72 -1.20 -2.79 4.02
C LEU A 72 -1.08 -1.40 4.64
N PHE A 73 -2.20 -0.67 4.70
CA PHE A 73 -2.22 0.69 5.21
C PHE A 73 -2.43 0.70 6.72
N GLN A 74 -1.47 1.26 7.47
CA GLN A 74 -1.54 1.32 8.93
C GLN A 74 -2.52 2.40 9.37
N THR A 75 -3.73 2.02 9.74
CA THR A 75 -4.82 2.93 10.10
C THR A 75 -4.99 3.14 11.60
N ARG A 76 -4.37 2.31 12.43
CA ARG A 76 -4.39 2.40 13.90
C ARG A 76 -3.00 2.17 14.46
N THR A 77 -2.54 3.05 15.34
CA THR A 77 -1.18 2.96 15.89
C THR A 77 -1.16 2.72 17.41
N ARG A 78 -1.55 3.67 18.23
CA ARG A 78 -1.42 3.64 19.69
C ARG A 78 -2.72 3.99 20.42
N GLY A 79 -3.86 3.43 19.97
CA GLY A 79 -5.17 3.81 20.47
C GLY A 79 -5.69 5.11 19.83
N ASP A 80 -5.15 5.45 18.67
CA ASP A 80 -5.57 6.53 17.79
C ASP A 80 -5.65 6.03 16.34
N VAL A 81 -6.46 6.67 15.53
CA VAL A 81 -6.89 6.15 14.21
C VAL A 81 -6.78 7.18 13.10
N LEU A 82 -6.76 6.70 11.85
CA LEU A 82 -6.75 7.50 10.63
C LEU A 82 -8.14 7.55 9.94
N TYR A 83 -9.21 7.30 10.68
CA TYR A 83 -10.58 7.31 10.17
C TYR A 83 -11.54 7.86 11.26
N PRO A 84 -12.73 8.35 10.91
CA PRO A 84 -13.70 8.78 11.90
C PRO A 84 -14.12 7.63 12.82
N SER A 85 -13.99 7.82 14.14
CA SER A 85 -14.35 6.83 15.15
C SER A 85 -15.07 7.49 16.32
N ALA A 86 -16.08 6.81 16.85
CA ALA A 86 -16.78 7.23 18.07
C ALA A 86 -16.04 6.79 19.35
N ILE A 87 -15.01 5.95 19.23
CA ILE A 87 -14.31 5.33 20.36
C ILE A 87 -12.89 5.89 20.51
N GLU A 88 -12.16 6.00 19.40
CA GLU A 88 -10.74 6.39 19.40
C GLU A 88 -10.57 7.75 18.69
N PRO A 89 -9.68 8.62 19.19
CA PRO A 89 -9.45 9.93 18.59
C PRO A 89 -8.63 9.79 17.27
N PHE A 90 -8.70 10.82 16.45
CA PHE A 90 -7.77 10.94 15.31
C PHE A 90 -6.33 11.01 15.79
N ASN A 91 -5.46 10.31 15.06
CA ASN A 91 -4.03 10.36 15.30
C ASN A 91 -3.48 11.79 15.07
N SER A 92 -2.66 12.24 16.01
CA SER A 92 -2.04 13.58 15.98
C SER A 92 -1.16 13.82 14.75
N ILE A 93 -0.71 12.75 14.07
CA ILE A 93 0.11 12.89 12.86
C ILE A 93 -0.63 13.60 11.73
N LEU A 94 -1.97 13.43 11.66
CA LEU A 94 -2.80 14.04 10.62
C LEU A 94 -2.80 15.58 10.67
N THR A 95 -2.90 16.14 11.87
CA THR A 95 -3.08 17.60 12.06
C THR A 95 -2.02 18.25 12.95
N GLY A 96 -1.21 17.45 13.64
CA GLY A 96 -0.28 17.92 14.67
C GLY A 96 -0.93 18.06 16.04
N LYS A 97 -2.22 17.76 16.20
CA LYS A 97 -2.96 17.84 17.47
C LYS A 97 -3.63 16.50 17.78
N PRO A 98 -3.51 15.95 19.00
CA PRO A 98 -4.26 14.76 19.40
C PRO A 98 -5.77 14.97 19.18
N GLY A 99 -6.42 14.02 18.52
CA GLY A 99 -7.84 14.07 18.18
C GLY A 99 -8.24 15.13 17.15
N GLY A 100 -7.30 15.86 16.58
CA GLY A 100 -7.57 16.88 15.56
C GLY A 100 -8.18 16.27 14.29
N ASN A 101 -9.35 16.78 13.89
CA ASN A 101 -10.01 16.34 12.66
C ASN A 101 -9.28 16.90 11.43
N PRO A 102 -8.82 16.05 10.50
CA PRO A 102 -8.12 16.51 9.28
C PRO A 102 -9.06 17.11 8.21
N GLY A 103 -10.37 17.10 8.44
CA GLY A 103 -11.37 17.62 7.50
C GLY A 103 -11.76 16.65 6.38
N TYR A 104 -11.32 15.41 6.45
CA TYR A 104 -11.71 14.31 5.55
C TYR A 104 -11.48 12.96 6.26
N ASP A 105 -11.90 11.87 5.62
CA ASP A 105 -11.64 10.50 6.06
C ASP A 105 -10.42 9.94 5.31
N PRO A 106 -9.23 9.83 5.96
CA PRO A 106 -8.03 9.32 5.31
C PRO A 106 -8.13 7.87 4.85
N LEU A 107 -8.85 7.01 5.58
CA LEU A 107 -9.01 5.61 5.19
C LEU A 107 -9.95 5.47 3.99
N ALA A 108 -11.10 6.14 4.01
CA ALA A 108 -12.01 6.14 2.86
C ALA A 108 -11.30 6.67 1.61
N PHE A 109 -10.56 7.76 1.74
CA PHE A 109 -9.76 8.30 0.64
C PHE A 109 -8.74 7.30 0.09
N ALA A 110 -8.01 6.59 0.97
CA ALA A 110 -7.03 5.59 0.55
C ALA A 110 -7.66 4.37 -0.18
N VAL A 111 -8.93 4.08 0.10
CA VAL A 111 -9.68 2.98 -0.54
C VAL A 111 -10.24 3.41 -1.91
N GLU A 112 -10.53 4.69 -2.08
CA GLU A 112 -11.05 5.25 -3.34
C GLU A 112 -9.96 5.39 -4.41
N GLU A 113 -8.69 5.61 -4.02
CA GLU A 113 -7.54 5.74 -4.92
C GLU A 113 -6.93 4.38 -5.31
#